data_0ae53530e3c15284c3adc49d5e34b08d
#
_entry.id   0ae53530e3c15284c3adc49d5e34b08d
#
_cell.length_a   1.000
_cell.length_b   1.000
_cell.length_c   1.000
_cell.angle_alpha   90.00
_cell.angle_beta   90.00
_cell.angle_gamma   90.00
#
_symmetry.space_group_name_H-M   'P 1'
#
loop_
_entity.id
_entity.type
_entity.pdbx_description
1 polymer ?
#
loop_
_entity_poly.entity_id
_entity_poly.type
_entity_poly.pdbx_seq_one_letter_code
_entity_poly.pdbx_strand_id
1 'polypeptide(L)'
;MGLNAFFTFTVVLGMGKSWQVALGAVFISGLLFVLISAFKLREWIINAIPYTLKQGIVAGIGAFLAFIALKSSGIIVASPATFVTMGKLTDFGPAMAILSFFLIVVFVQRKVPAAVMLSILIVTVISLLAGESHYSGIVSMPPSIAPTFMQLDIAGALDVSMV
;
A
#
# COMPACT_ATOMS: atom_id res chain seq x y z
N MET A 1 -4.03 3.37 0.95
CA MET A 1 -2.69 2.78 0.76
C MET A 1 -2.61 1.84 -0.43
N GLY A 2 -3.57 0.96 -0.70
CA GLY A 2 -3.53 0.02 -1.84
C GLY A 2 -3.39 0.69 -3.21
N LEU A 3 -4.07 1.80 -3.45
CA LEU A 3 -3.95 2.58 -4.68
C LEU A 3 -2.54 3.16 -4.88
N ASN A 4 -1.87 3.58 -3.80
CA ASN A 4 -0.50 4.09 -3.88
C ASN A 4 0.50 2.98 -4.23
N ALA A 5 0.26 1.76 -3.72
CA ALA A 5 1.06 0.60 -4.07
C ALA A 5 0.85 0.20 -5.54
N PHE A 6 -0.39 0.16 -6.01
CA PHE A 6 -0.71 -0.05 -7.43
C PHE A 6 -0.02 0.98 -8.32
N PHE A 7 -0.11 2.26 -7.97
CA PHE A 7 0.55 3.35 -8.65
C PHE A 7 2.07 3.12 -8.78
N THR A 8 2.74 2.84 -7.67
CA THR A 8 4.18 2.65 -7.66
C THR A 8 4.60 1.39 -8.44
N PHE A 9 3.97 0.25 -8.17
CA PHE A 9 4.39 -1.02 -8.75
C PHE A 9 3.92 -1.22 -10.19
N THR A 10 2.73 -0.76 -10.54
CA THR A 10 2.18 -0.97 -11.88
C THR A 10 2.56 0.17 -12.82
N VAL A 11 2.32 1.43 -12.43
CA VAL A 11 2.54 2.57 -13.33
C VAL A 11 4.02 2.92 -13.45
N VAL A 12 4.71 3.12 -12.33
CA VAL A 12 6.11 3.56 -12.36
C VAL A 12 7.04 2.40 -12.74
N LEU A 13 6.97 1.27 -12.03
CA LEU A 13 7.90 0.15 -12.25
C LEU A 13 7.46 -0.77 -13.40
N GLY A 14 6.17 -1.02 -13.58
CA GLY A 14 5.66 -1.93 -14.60
C GLY A 14 5.61 -1.30 -15.99
N MET A 15 5.14 -0.05 -16.11
CA MET A 15 5.02 0.66 -17.38
C MET A 15 6.25 1.53 -17.70
N GLY A 16 7.23 1.64 -16.79
CA GLY A 16 8.46 2.42 -16.99
C GLY A 16 8.22 3.93 -17.16
N LYS A 17 7.07 4.44 -16.71
CA LYS A 17 6.74 5.86 -16.80
C LYS A 17 7.39 6.64 -15.66
N SER A 18 7.70 7.91 -15.92
CA SER A 18 8.27 8.77 -14.88
C SER A 18 7.26 9.00 -13.74
N TRP A 19 7.76 9.15 -12.54
CA TRP A 19 6.91 9.41 -11.36
C TRP A 19 6.13 10.74 -11.47
N GLN A 20 6.64 11.71 -12.24
CA GLN A 20 5.98 13.00 -12.50
C GLN A 20 4.70 12.81 -13.32
N VAL A 21 4.76 12.01 -14.37
CA VAL A 21 3.59 11.64 -15.20
C VAL A 21 2.56 10.92 -14.36
N ALA A 22 3.01 9.99 -13.57
CA ALA A 22 2.17 9.22 -12.69
C ALA A 22 1.49 10.12 -11.61
N LEU A 23 2.20 11.09 -11.03
CA LEU A 23 1.65 12.10 -10.13
C LEU A 23 0.63 13.01 -10.83
N GLY A 24 0.90 13.39 -12.09
CA GLY A 24 -0.03 14.13 -12.93
C GLY A 24 -1.36 13.39 -13.12
N ALA A 25 -1.30 12.08 -13.39
CA ALA A 25 -2.49 11.22 -13.53
C ALA A 25 -3.31 11.15 -12.22
N VAL A 26 -2.65 11.01 -11.07
CA VAL A 26 -3.32 11.05 -9.76
C VAL A 26 -3.97 12.39 -9.50
N PHE A 27 -3.32 13.49 -9.85
CA PHE A 27 -3.89 14.83 -9.70
C PHE A 27 -5.15 15.03 -10.55
N ILE A 28 -5.12 14.65 -11.84
CA ILE A 28 -6.26 14.71 -12.73
C ILE A 28 -7.41 13.83 -12.19
N SER A 29 -7.11 12.60 -11.79
CA SER A 29 -8.08 11.69 -11.18
C SER A 29 -8.70 12.27 -9.91
N GLY A 30 -7.89 12.91 -9.05
CA GLY A 30 -8.36 13.60 -7.85
C GLY A 30 -9.29 14.77 -8.17
N LEU A 31 -8.96 15.57 -9.18
CA LEU A 31 -9.79 16.68 -9.63
C LEU A 31 -11.16 16.20 -10.18
N LEU A 32 -11.12 15.17 -11.04
CA LEU A 32 -12.34 14.53 -11.55
C LEU A 32 -13.17 13.95 -10.41
N PHE A 33 -12.54 13.31 -9.43
CA PHE A 33 -13.24 12.78 -8.27
C PHE A 33 -13.95 13.86 -7.45
N VAL A 34 -13.32 15.03 -7.27
CA VAL A 34 -13.94 16.18 -6.58
C VAL A 34 -15.14 16.67 -7.36
N LEU A 35 -15.01 16.82 -8.67
CA LEU A 35 -16.14 17.24 -9.54
C LEU A 35 -17.31 16.27 -9.47
N ILE A 36 -17.05 14.96 -9.63
CA ILE A 36 -18.07 13.90 -9.54
C ILE A 36 -18.74 13.90 -8.15
N SER A 37 -17.95 14.13 -7.11
CA SER A 37 -18.46 14.18 -5.73
C SER A 37 -19.34 15.41 -5.47
N ALA A 38 -18.98 16.58 -6.04
CA ALA A 38 -19.74 17.82 -5.92
C ALA A 38 -21.14 17.70 -6.56
N PHE A 39 -21.26 16.97 -7.66
CA PHE A 39 -22.54 16.71 -8.34
C PHE A 39 -23.32 15.52 -7.76
N LYS A 40 -22.90 14.93 -6.62
CA LYS A 40 -23.50 13.73 -6.00
C LYS A 40 -23.58 12.50 -6.92
N LEU A 41 -22.92 12.53 -8.05
CA LEU A 41 -22.85 11.40 -8.98
C LEU A 41 -22.22 10.16 -8.34
N ARG A 42 -21.34 10.36 -7.37
CA ARG A 42 -20.73 9.27 -6.59
C ARG A 42 -21.78 8.41 -5.89
N GLU A 43 -22.79 9.03 -5.24
CA GLU A 43 -23.84 8.30 -4.55
C GLU A 43 -24.71 7.51 -5.54
N TRP A 44 -25.01 8.11 -6.67
CA TRP A 44 -25.76 7.45 -7.73
C TRP A 44 -25.02 6.23 -8.28
N ILE A 45 -23.74 6.37 -8.61
CA ILE A 45 -22.88 5.26 -9.10
C ILE A 45 -22.81 4.15 -8.05
N ILE A 46 -22.54 4.48 -6.79
CA ILE A 46 -22.43 3.49 -5.72
C ILE A 46 -23.75 2.74 -5.52
N ASN A 47 -24.87 3.43 -5.61
CA ASN A 47 -26.19 2.80 -5.45
C ASN A 47 -26.59 1.94 -6.65
N ALA A 48 -26.08 2.24 -7.84
CA ALA A 48 -26.31 1.45 -9.05
C ALA A 48 -25.57 0.11 -9.05
N ILE A 49 -24.48 -0.03 -8.25
CA ILE A 49 -23.69 -1.26 -8.19
C ILE A 49 -24.41 -2.30 -7.32
N PRO A 50 -24.68 -3.52 -7.83
CA PRO A 50 -25.26 -4.62 -7.04
C PRO A 50 -24.44 -4.94 -5.80
N TYR A 51 -25.11 -5.33 -4.72
CA TYR A 51 -24.45 -5.62 -3.43
C TYR A 51 -23.38 -6.73 -3.53
N THR A 52 -23.65 -7.78 -4.30
CA THR A 52 -22.70 -8.88 -4.54
C THR A 52 -21.42 -8.41 -5.21
N LEU A 53 -21.53 -7.48 -6.16
CA LEU A 53 -20.36 -6.90 -6.83
C LEU A 53 -19.56 -6.03 -5.87
N LYS A 54 -20.20 -5.26 -5.01
CA LYS A 54 -19.52 -4.50 -3.95
C LYS A 54 -18.69 -5.42 -3.04
N GLN A 55 -19.26 -6.54 -2.61
CA GLN A 55 -18.54 -7.53 -1.80
C GLN A 55 -17.35 -8.13 -2.56
N GLY A 56 -17.52 -8.45 -3.84
CA GLY A 56 -16.43 -8.95 -4.68
C GLY A 56 -15.28 -7.96 -4.80
N ILE A 57 -15.57 -6.68 -5.00
CA ILE A 57 -14.57 -5.60 -5.07
C ILE A 57 -13.80 -5.50 -3.74
N VAL A 58 -14.52 -5.50 -2.61
CA VAL A 58 -13.88 -5.42 -1.27
C VAL A 58 -12.98 -6.63 -1.01
N ALA A 59 -13.45 -7.84 -1.36
CA ALA A 59 -12.65 -9.06 -1.25
C ALA A 59 -11.41 -9.01 -2.14
N GLY A 60 -11.55 -8.53 -3.38
CA GLY A 60 -10.43 -8.37 -4.30
C GLY A 60 -9.36 -7.39 -3.79
N ILE A 61 -9.79 -6.24 -3.27
CA ILE A 61 -8.88 -5.26 -2.66
C ILE A 61 -8.18 -5.87 -1.45
N GLY A 62 -8.91 -6.60 -0.60
CA GLY A 62 -8.35 -7.29 0.56
C GLY A 62 -7.29 -8.32 0.17
N ALA A 63 -7.57 -9.17 -0.82
CA ALA A 63 -6.62 -10.15 -1.34
C ALA A 63 -5.37 -9.49 -1.96
N PHE A 64 -5.55 -8.39 -2.70
CA PHE A 64 -4.44 -7.62 -3.27
C PHE A 64 -3.54 -7.02 -2.18
N LEU A 65 -4.12 -6.43 -1.13
CA LEU A 65 -3.35 -5.90 0.00
C LEU A 65 -2.62 -7.01 0.77
N ALA A 66 -3.27 -8.16 0.95
CA ALA A 66 -2.64 -9.33 1.58
C ALA A 66 -1.44 -9.82 0.75
N PHE A 67 -1.58 -9.89 -0.57
CA PHE A 67 -0.47 -10.27 -1.46
C PHE A 67 0.71 -9.30 -1.38
N ILE A 68 0.45 -7.99 -1.39
CA ILE A 68 1.51 -6.97 -1.21
C ILE A 68 2.19 -7.11 0.15
N ALA A 69 1.42 -7.34 1.21
CA ALA A 69 1.96 -7.52 2.55
C ALA A 69 2.88 -8.76 2.62
N LEU A 70 2.46 -9.88 2.06
CA LEU A 70 3.24 -11.11 1.99
C LEU A 70 4.53 -10.95 1.16
N LYS A 71 4.45 -10.18 0.07
CA LYS A 71 5.64 -9.83 -0.75
C LYS A 71 6.59 -8.91 0.01
N SER A 72 6.07 -7.87 0.65
CA SER A 72 6.89 -6.91 1.39
C SER A 72 7.58 -7.51 2.62
N SER A 73 6.94 -8.50 3.25
CA SER A 73 7.52 -9.23 4.37
C SER A 73 8.53 -10.31 3.96
N GLY A 74 8.68 -10.59 2.66
CA GLY A 74 9.56 -11.65 2.16
C GLY A 74 9.02 -13.08 2.32
N ILE A 75 7.75 -13.24 2.73
CA ILE A 75 7.08 -14.56 2.78
C ILE A 75 6.87 -15.08 1.36
N ILE A 76 6.54 -14.18 0.43
CA ILE A 76 6.45 -14.49 -1.00
C ILE A 76 7.55 -13.72 -1.72
N VAL A 77 8.32 -14.42 -2.56
CA VAL A 77 9.40 -13.85 -3.38
C VAL A 77 9.17 -14.19 -4.86
N ALA A 78 9.77 -13.38 -5.74
CA ALA A 78 9.68 -13.61 -7.18
C ALA A 78 10.44 -14.89 -7.57
N SER A 79 9.84 -15.67 -8.49
CA SER A 79 10.45 -16.86 -9.06
C SER A 79 10.31 -16.83 -10.59
N PRO A 80 11.38 -17.09 -11.36
CA PRO A 80 11.30 -17.14 -12.81
C PRO A 80 10.39 -18.24 -13.34
N ALA A 81 10.28 -19.36 -12.60
CA ALA A 81 9.51 -20.53 -13.03
C ALA A 81 8.01 -20.42 -12.75
N THR A 82 7.64 -19.84 -11.58
CA THR A 82 6.24 -19.82 -11.09
C THR A 82 5.74 -18.41 -10.80
N PHE A 83 6.47 -17.36 -11.23
CA PHE A 83 6.27 -15.95 -10.91
C PHE A 83 6.42 -15.63 -9.43
N VAL A 84 5.95 -16.49 -8.54
CA VAL A 84 6.06 -16.37 -7.09
C VAL A 84 6.39 -17.72 -6.46
N THR A 85 7.18 -17.69 -5.39
CA THR A 85 7.49 -18.85 -4.55
C THR A 85 7.57 -18.42 -3.09
N MET A 86 7.58 -19.41 -2.20
CA MET A 86 7.74 -19.14 -0.77
C MET A 86 9.19 -18.77 -0.48
N GLY A 87 9.37 -17.65 0.23
CA GLY A 87 10.68 -17.22 0.72
C GLY A 87 11.15 -18.07 1.91
N LYS A 88 12.31 -17.74 2.43
CA LYS A 88 12.85 -18.40 3.64
C LYS A 88 12.13 -17.86 4.88
N LEU A 89 11.20 -18.64 5.42
CA LEU A 89 10.43 -18.26 6.62
C LEU A 89 11.28 -18.10 7.89
N THR A 90 12.48 -18.65 7.89
CA THR A 90 13.45 -18.54 8.99
C THR A 90 14.21 -17.22 8.99
N ASP A 91 14.15 -16.45 7.90
CA ASP A 91 14.76 -15.13 7.84
C ASP A 91 14.03 -14.18 8.80
N PHE A 92 14.77 -13.21 9.34
CA PHE A 92 14.25 -12.32 10.37
C PHE A 92 12.97 -11.58 9.95
N GLY A 93 12.91 -11.04 8.73
CA GLY A 93 11.76 -10.31 8.20
C GLY A 93 10.46 -11.12 8.18
N PRO A 94 10.42 -12.27 7.46
CA PRO A 94 9.26 -13.16 7.45
C PRO A 94 8.84 -13.65 8.84
N ALA A 95 9.81 -14.03 9.69
CA ALA A 95 9.52 -14.48 11.06
C ALA A 95 8.85 -13.39 11.90
N MET A 96 9.33 -12.15 11.82
CA MET A 96 8.74 -11.01 12.52
C MET A 96 7.36 -10.64 11.97
N ALA A 97 7.13 -10.77 10.67
CA ALA A 97 5.82 -10.55 10.07
C ALA A 97 4.78 -11.58 10.56
N ILE A 98 5.17 -12.84 10.64
CA ILE A 98 4.31 -13.91 11.18
C ILE A 98 4.01 -13.66 12.66
N LEU A 99 5.03 -13.33 13.45
CA LEU A 99 4.87 -12.99 14.87
C LEU A 99 3.90 -11.81 15.04
N SER A 100 4.09 -10.74 14.26
CA SER A 100 3.21 -9.56 14.28
C SER A 100 1.77 -9.92 13.97
N PHE A 101 1.54 -10.76 12.96
CA PHE A 101 0.20 -11.21 12.60
C PHE A 101 -0.49 -11.96 13.76
N PHE A 102 0.21 -12.91 14.39
CA PHE A 102 -0.34 -13.62 15.55
C PHE A 102 -0.62 -12.70 16.73
N LEU A 103 0.26 -11.75 17.02
CA LEU A 103 0.04 -10.76 18.08
C LEU A 103 -1.22 -9.91 17.80
N ILE A 104 -1.40 -9.46 16.56
CA ILE A 104 -2.60 -8.71 16.16
C ILE A 104 -3.86 -9.55 16.42
N VAL A 105 -3.87 -10.81 15.95
CA VAL A 105 -5.03 -11.71 16.13
C VAL A 105 -5.35 -11.91 17.61
N VAL A 106 -4.34 -12.18 18.43
CA VAL A 106 -4.52 -12.36 19.88
C VAL A 106 -5.04 -11.08 20.54
N PHE A 107 -4.48 -9.92 20.24
CA PHE A 107 -4.91 -8.66 20.85
C PHE A 107 -6.32 -8.25 20.41
N VAL A 108 -6.67 -8.49 19.14
CA VAL A 108 -8.02 -8.23 18.64
C VAL A 108 -9.03 -9.14 19.34
N GLN A 109 -8.73 -10.43 19.51
CA GLN A 109 -9.61 -11.36 20.24
C GLN A 109 -9.76 -10.98 21.71
N ARG A 110 -8.70 -10.47 22.33
CA ARG A 110 -8.72 -9.96 23.71
C ARG A 110 -9.36 -8.58 23.83
N LYS A 111 -9.86 -8.00 22.73
CA LYS A 111 -10.46 -6.66 22.68
C LYS A 111 -9.53 -5.56 23.23
N VAL A 112 -8.23 -5.73 23.08
CA VAL A 112 -7.25 -4.73 23.50
C VAL A 112 -7.36 -3.52 22.57
N PRO A 113 -7.54 -2.30 23.11
CA PRO A 113 -7.55 -1.09 22.27
C PRO A 113 -6.21 -0.91 21.59
N ALA A 114 -6.24 -0.40 20.36
CA ALA A 114 -5.02 -0.18 19.54
C ALA A 114 -4.16 -1.45 19.29
N ALA A 115 -4.78 -2.63 19.19
CA ALA A 115 -4.13 -3.93 18.99
C ALA A 115 -3.05 -3.92 17.89
N VAL A 116 -3.34 -3.29 16.76
CA VAL A 116 -2.40 -3.19 15.63
C VAL A 116 -1.19 -2.35 16.00
N MET A 117 -1.39 -1.19 16.64
CA MET A 117 -0.28 -0.32 17.05
C MET A 117 0.62 -0.99 18.08
N LEU A 118 0.04 -1.68 19.07
CA LEU A 118 0.80 -2.42 20.08
C LEU A 118 1.64 -3.52 19.45
N SER A 119 1.09 -4.26 18.49
CA SER A 119 1.84 -5.30 17.76
C SER A 119 3.02 -4.71 16.98
N ILE A 120 2.81 -3.59 16.30
CA ILE A 120 3.89 -2.88 15.59
C ILE A 120 4.98 -2.45 16.56
N LEU A 121 4.61 -1.83 17.69
CA LEU A 121 5.57 -1.39 18.70
C LEU A 121 6.40 -2.55 19.26
N ILE A 122 5.75 -3.67 19.62
CA ILE A 122 6.43 -4.85 20.15
C ILE A 122 7.45 -5.39 19.13
N VAL A 123 7.02 -5.59 17.88
CA VAL A 123 7.92 -6.10 16.84
C VAL A 123 9.04 -5.11 16.52
N THR A 124 8.77 -3.81 16.54
CA THR A 124 9.81 -2.78 16.36
C THR A 124 10.84 -2.83 17.48
N VAL A 125 10.41 -2.97 18.74
CA VAL A 125 11.36 -3.12 19.87
C VAL A 125 12.20 -4.38 19.72
N ILE A 126 11.58 -5.51 19.34
CA ILE A 126 12.33 -6.76 19.09
C ILE A 126 13.36 -6.57 17.97
N SER A 127 12.97 -5.89 16.88
CA SER A 127 13.88 -5.62 15.75
C SER A 127 15.05 -4.71 16.13
N LEU A 128 14.81 -3.74 17.01
CA LEU A 128 15.87 -2.88 17.55
C LEU A 128 16.83 -3.66 18.46
N LEU A 129 16.31 -4.51 19.33
CA LEU A 129 17.13 -5.34 20.23
C LEU A 129 17.93 -6.39 19.47
N ALA A 130 17.39 -6.90 18.36
CA ALA A 130 18.08 -7.83 17.47
C ALA A 130 19.15 -7.14 16.59
N GLY A 131 19.22 -5.81 16.58
CA GLY A 131 20.19 -5.05 15.77
C GLY A 131 19.89 -4.99 14.27
N GLU A 132 18.75 -5.50 13.83
CA GLU A 132 18.32 -5.49 12.42
C GLU A 132 17.74 -4.13 11.98
N SER A 133 17.38 -3.29 12.93
CA SER A 133 16.83 -1.96 12.67
C SER A 133 17.76 -0.89 13.22
N HIS A 134 18.09 0.12 12.40
CA HIS A 134 18.84 1.28 12.85
C HIS A 134 17.92 2.31 13.46
N TYR A 135 18.17 2.67 14.70
CA TYR A 135 17.45 3.74 15.38
C TYR A 135 18.08 5.09 15.07
N SER A 136 17.38 5.92 14.30
CA SER A 136 17.84 7.27 13.91
C SER A 136 17.21 8.40 14.73
N GLY A 137 16.53 8.08 15.84
CA GLY A 137 15.85 9.06 16.68
C GLY A 137 14.31 9.00 16.56
N ILE A 138 13.62 9.57 17.53
CA ILE A 138 12.14 9.58 17.60
C ILE A 138 11.55 10.62 16.63
N VAL A 139 12.27 11.68 16.37
CA VAL A 139 11.82 12.80 15.51
C VAL A 139 12.96 13.18 14.57
N SER A 140 12.68 13.16 13.27
CA SER A 140 13.55 13.74 12.25
C SER A 140 12.85 14.93 11.60
N MET A 141 13.62 15.93 11.18
CA MET A 141 13.05 17.01 10.37
C MET A 141 12.47 16.42 9.09
N PRO A 142 11.22 16.80 8.71
CA PRO A 142 10.65 16.35 7.46
C PRO A 142 11.56 16.76 6.29
N PRO A 143 11.80 15.88 5.33
CA PRO A 143 12.60 16.22 4.15
C PRO A 143 11.95 17.37 3.39
N SER A 144 12.78 18.19 2.75
CA SER A 144 12.29 19.31 1.93
C SER A 144 11.33 18.81 0.85
N ILE A 145 10.18 19.44 0.72
CA ILE A 145 9.17 19.13 -0.32
C ILE A 145 9.56 19.80 -1.65
N ALA A 146 10.52 20.74 -1.63
CA ALA A 146 10.93 21.50 -2.81
C ALA A 146 11.25 20.65 -4.07
N PRO A 147 11.91 19.48 -3.98
CA PRO A 147 12.20 18.67 -5.15
C PRO A 147 10.98 18.04 -5.82
N THR A 148 9.86 17.91 -5.09
CA THR A 148 8.63 17.25 -5.56
C THR A 148 7.47 18.22 -5.74
N PHE A 149 7.62 19.45 -5.22
CA PHE A 149 6.57 20.45 -5.27
C PHE A 149 6.34 20.93 -6.71
N MET A 150 5.10 20.82 -7.17
CA MET A 150 4.67 21.19 -8.53
C MET A 150 5.43 20.53 -9.69
N GLN A 151 6.04 19.38 -9.47
CA GLN A 151 6.71 18.59 -10.51
C GLN A 151 5.72 17.67 -11.27
N LEU A 152 4.49 18.14 -11.43
CA LEU A 152 3.42 17.40 -12.11
C LEU A 152 3.57 17.52 -13.61
N ASP A 153 3.74 16.42 -14.31
CA ASP A 153 3.65 16.39 -15.78
C ASP A 153 2.22 16.04 -16.20
N ILE A 154 1.40 17.09 -16.34
CA ILE A 154 0.00 16.97 -16.76
C ILE A 154 -0.10 16.59 -18.23
N ALA A 155 0.81 17.10 -19.06
CA ALA A 155 0.81 16.81 -20.49
C ALA A 155 1.13 15.32 -20.76
N GLY A 156 2.15 14.79 -20.11
CA GLY A 156 2.49 13.37 -20.18
C GLY A 156 1.42 12.46 -19.56
N ALA A 157 0.67 12.96 -18.59
CA ALA A 157 -0.44 12.21 -17.94
C ALA A 157 -1.68 12.09 -18.84
N LEU A 158 -1.88 13.02 -19.77
CA LEU A 158 -2.98 12.98 -20.74
C LEU A 158 -2.67 12.12 -21.97
N ASP A 159 -1.46 11.60 -22.08
CA ASP A 159 -1.08 10.70 -23.16
C ASP A 159 -1.90 9.39 -23.04
N VAL A 160 -2.57 9.03 -24.15
CA VAL A 160 -3.50 7.88 -24.25
C VAL A 160 -2.88 6.54 -23.84
N SER A 161 -1.56 6.46 -23.77
CA SER A 161 -0.85 5.27 -23.30
C SER A 161 -1.01 4.97 -21.80
N MET A 162 -1.70 5.86 -21.06
CA MET A 162 -1.96 5.72 -19.62
C MET A 162 -3.39 5.21 -19.30
N VAL A 163 -4.25 5.02 -20.28
CA VAL A 163 -5.63 4.55 -20.13
C VAL A 163 -5.74 3.06 -20.41
#